data_f419b37cebf126878e70891e5e3d2c6f
#
_entry.id   f419b37cebf126878e70891e5e3d2c6f
#
_cell.length_a   1.000
_cell.length_b   1.000
_cell.length_c   1.000
_cell.angle_alpha   90.00
_cell.angle_beta   90.00
_cell.angle_gamma   90.00
#
_symmetry.space_group_name_H-M   'P 1'
#
loop_
_entity.id
_entity.type
_entity.pdbx_description
1 polymer ?
#
loop_
_entity_poly.entity_id
_entity_poly.type
_entity_poly.pdbx_seq_one_letter_code
_entity_poly.pdbx_strand_id
1 'polypeptide(L)'
;QLAGPALALPADRPHGSLRNRDADTVSVRLDAEHTRQLLQQAPSAYRTQVNDLLLTALARVLCRWSGQPSALIQLEGHGRETLFDDIDLTRSVGWFTSAYPLRLTPQLEQGASIKAIKEQLRGVPHKGLGYGVLRYLADDLTQRTMAALPSAEITFNYLGQFDQSFGSEAL
;
A
#
# COMPACT_ATOMS: atom_id res chain seq x y z
N GLN A 1 5.07 8.11 -12.44
CA GLN A 1 5.32 6.90 -11.63
C GLN A 1 4.47 5.69 -12.05
N LEU A 2 3.34 5.87 -12.73
CA LEU A 2 2.48 4.78 -13.19
C LEU A 2 2.73 4.39 -14.65
N ALA A 3 3.58 5.12 -15.40
CA ALA A 3 3.88 4.83 -16.78
C ALA A 3 4.62 3.49 -16.94
N GLY A 4 4.30 2.77 -18.00
CA GLY A 4 4.85 1.46 -18.31
C GLY A 4 3.79 0.35 -18.28
N PRO A 5 4.05 -0.81 -18.89
CA PRO A 5 3.10 -1.89 -18.93
C PRO A 5 2.73 -2.38 -17.52
N ALA A 6 1.49 -2.78 -17.33
CA ALA A 6 1.13 -3.63 -16.21
C ALA A 6 1.86 -4.96 -16.40
N LEU A 7 2.66 -5.32 -15.41
CA LEU A 7 3.36 -6.59 -15.41
C LEU A 7 2.45 -7.57 -14.68
N ALA A 8 1.83 -8.46 -15.45
CA ALA A 8 0.95 -9.49 -14.91
C ALA A 8 1.71 -10.39 -13.93
N LEU A 9 1.06 -10.71 -12.83
CA LEU A 9 1.59 -11.68 -11.88
C LEU A 9 1.49 -13.10 -12.46
N PRO A 10 2.41 -14.02 -12.08
CA PRO A 10 2.28 -15.41 -12.46
C PRO A 10 0.95 -15.99 -11.97
N ALA A 11 0.22 -16.64 -12.84
CA ALA A 11 -1.06 -17.25 -12.53
C ALA A 11 -1.09 -18.70 -13.02
N ASP A 12 -1.40 -19.65 -12.15
CA ASP A 12 -1.53 -21.08 -12.53
C ASP A 12 -2.74 -21.31 -13.43
N ARG A 13 -3.76 -20.47 -13.29
CA ARG A 13 -5.01 -20.54 -14.07
C ARG A 13 -5.39 -19.15 -14.59
N PRO A 14 -4.79 -18.67 -15.69
CA PRO A 14 -5.00 -17.30 -16.19
C PRO A 14 -6.45 -16.97 -16.56
N HIS A 15 -7.30 -17.99 -16.79
CA HIS A 15 -8.73 -17.85 -17.07
C HIS A 15 -9.62 -18.32 -15.91
N GLY A 16 -9.06 -18.41 -14.70
CA GLY A 16 -9.79 -18.78 -13.49
C GLY A 16 -10.87 -17.77 -13.12
N SER A 17 -11.83 -18.21 -12.32
CA SER A 17 -12.86 -17.32 -11.76
C SER A 17 -12.26 -16.38 -10.71
N LEU A 18 -12.70 -15.11 -10.71
CA LEU A 18 -12.32 -14.09 -9.71
C LEU A 18 -13.49 -13.80 -8.75
N ARG A 19 -14.36 -14.76 -8.52
CA ARG A 19 -15.48 -14.57 -7.58
C ARG A 19 -15.02 -14.77 -6.14
N ASN A 20 -15.62 -14.05 -5.20
CA ASN A 20 -15.28 -14.16 -3.78
C ASN A 20 -15.40 -15.59 -3.22
N ARG A 21 -16.33 -16.40 -3.75
CA ARG A 21 -16.48 -17.81 -3.35
C ARG A 21 -15.26 -18.69 -3.72
N ASP A 22 -14.42 -18.21 -4.62
CA ASP A 22 -13.23 -18.91 -5.10
C ASP A 22 -11.95 -18.33 -4.45
N ALA A 23 -12.12 -17.38 -3.51
CA ALA A 23 -11.03 -16.82 -2.72
C ALA A 23 -10.68 -17.73 -1.55
N ASP A 24 -9.41 -17.78 -1.21
CA ASP A 24 -8.90 -18.46 -0.03
C ASP A 24 -8.05 -17.50 0.81
N THR A 25 -7.81 -17.85 2.07
CA THR A 25 -7.04 -17.03 3.01
C THR A 25 -5.84 -17.79 3.53
N VAL A 26 -4.67 -17.18 3.40
CA VAL A 26 -3.44 -17.68 4.00
C VAL A 26 -3.05 -16.74 5.15
N SER A 27 -2.86 -17.31 6.34
CA SER A 27 -2.46 -16.55 7.53
C SER A 27 -1.07 -16.94 7.98
N VAL A 28 -0.25 -15.93 8.26
CA VAL A 28 1.10 -16.09 8.81
C VAL A 28 1.23 -15.19 10.04
N ARG A 29 1.93 -15.65 11.06
CA ARG A 29 2.15 -14.89 12.30
C ARG A 29 3.65 -14.81 12.60
N LEU A 30 4.11 -13.61 12.91
CA LEU A 30 5.42 -13.40 13.51
C LEU A 30 5.33 -13.67 15.02
N ASP A 31 6.40 -14.18 15.60
CA ASP A 31 6.51 -14.26 17.06
C ASP A 31 6.69 -12.87 17.70
N ALA A 32 6.62 -12.83 19.02
CA ALA A 32 6.69 -11.56 19.77
C ALA A 32 8.03 -10.84 19.57
N GLU A 33 9.14 -11.56 19.48
CA GLU A 33 10.47 -10.97 19.33
C GLU A 33 10.64 -10.33 17.93
N HIS A 34 10.31 -11.05 16.86
CA HIS A 34 10.37 -10.50 15.51
C HIS A 34 9.36 -9.35 15.32
N THR A 35 8.18 -9.45 15.95
CA THR A 35 7.19 -8.36 15.94
C THR A 35 7.76 -7.11 16.62
N ARG A 36 8.39 -7.25 17.79
CA ARG A 36 9.02 -6.14 18.52
C ARG A 36 10.15 -5.51 17.69
N GLN A 37 10.99 -6.32 17.07
CA GLN A 37 12.05 -5.84 16.19
C GLN A 37 11.51 -5.05 15.00
N LEU A 38 10.47 -5.55 14.34
CA LEU A 38 9.82 -4.89 13.20
C LEU A 38 9.18 -3.56 13.61
N LEU A 39 8.52 -3.50 14.77
CA LEU A 39 7.77 -2.32 15.20
C LEU A 39 8.66 -1.24 15.84
N GLN A 40 9.71 -1.62 16.54
CA GLN A 40 10.50 -0.71 17.38
C GLN A 40 11.92 -0.49 16.87
N GLN A 41 12.63 -1.54 16.47
CA GLN A 41 14.06 -1.46 16.16
C GLN A 41 14.32 -1.12 14.69
N ALA A 42 13.71 -1.85 13.77
CA ALA A 42 13.96 -1.67 12.34
C ALA A 42 13.58 -0.26 11.83
N PRO A 43 12.48 0.37 12.26
CA PRO A 43 12.15 1.74 11.85
C PRO A 43 13.21 2.76 12.23
N SER A 44 13.81 2.65 13.41
CA SER A 44 14.83 3.59 13.89
C SER A 44 16.10 3.55 13.07
N ALA A 45 16.52 2.37 12.60
CA ALA A 45 17.76 2.18 11.83
C ALA A 45 17.77 2.93 10.48
N TYR A 46 16.60 3.08 9.84
CA TYR A 46 16.46 3.72 8.53
C TYR A 46 15.59 4.98 8.57
N ARG A 47 15.14 5.42 9.75
CA ARG A 47 14.15 6.50 9.89
C ARG A 47 12.92 6.26 9.00
N THR A 48 12.37 5.06 9.09
CA THR A 48 11.21 4.58 8.34
C THR A 48 10.01 4.42 9.25
N GLN A 49 8.83 4.26 8.63
CA GLN A 49 7.65 3.72 9.28
C GLN A 49 7.60 2.20 9.05
N VAL A 50 6.82 1.49 9.86
CA VAL A 50 6.59 0.05 9.69
C VAL A 50 6.05 -0.25 8.28
N ASN A 51 5.18 0.61 7.79
CA ASN A 51 4.61 0.51 6.45
C ASN A 51 5.67 0.48 5.33
N ASP A 52 6.73 1.30 5.45
CA ASP A 52 7.84 1.33 4.49
C ASP A 52 8.56 -0.02 4.44
N LEU A 53 8.74 -0.66 5.61
CA LEU A 53 9.42 -1.95 5.74
C LEU A 53 8.58 -3.08 5.16
N LEU A 54 7.27 -3.11 5.48
CA LEU A 54 6.35 -4.13 4.96
C LEU A 54 6.22 -4.03 3.44
N LEU A 55 6.08 -2.82 2.90
CA LEU A 55 6.02 -2.60 1.45
C LEU A 55 7.35 -2.93 0.77
N THR A 56 8.49 -2.69 1.42
CA THR A 56 9.78 -3.11 0.90
C THR A 56 9.87 -4.63 0.80
N ALA A 57 9.47 -5.34 1.84
CA ALA A 57 9.45 -6.80 1.84
C ALA A 57 8.52 -7.34 0.75
N LEU A 58 7.29 -6.82 0.67
CA LEU A 58 6.30 -7.21 -0.34
C LEU A 58 6.83 -6.96 -1.76
N ALA A 59 7.34 -5.76 -2.05
CA ALA A 59 7.85 -5.43 -3.37
C ALA A 59 9.02 -6.35 -3.79
N ARG A 60 9.94 -6.66 -2.87
CA ARG A 60 11.05 -7.58 -3.14
C ARG A 60 10.57 -9.00 -3.44
N VAL A 61 9.60 -9.50 -2.67
CA VAL A 61 9.01 -10.82 -2.91
C VAL A 61 8.31 -10.88 -4.25
N LEU A 62 7.47 -9.89 -4.56
CA LEU A 62 6.73 -9.84 -5.81
C LEU A 62 7.65 -9.73 -7.04
N CYS A 63 8.66 -8.86 -6.98
CA CYS A 63 9.62 -8.73 -8.07
C CYS A 63 10.42 -10.02 -8.28
N ARG A 64 10.82 -10.69 -7.20
CA ARG A 64 11.51 -11.98 -7.27
C ARG A 64 10.61 -13.09 -7.85
N TRP A 65 9.37 -13.16 -7.41
CA TRP A 65 8.40 -14.16 -7.85
C TRP A 65 8.01 -13.97 -9.32
N SER A 66 7.73 -12.74 -9.73
CA SER A 66 7.31 -12.43 -11.11
C SER A 66 8.47 -12.29 -12.10
N GLY A 67 9.72 -12.24 -11.62
CA GLY A 67 10.90 -11.94 -12.45
C GLY A 67 10.93 -10.50 -12.97
N GLN A 68 10.16 -9.59 -12.38
CA GLN A 68 9.99 -8.22 -12.85
C GLN A 68 10.79 -7.22 -11.99
N PRO A 69 11.27 -6.10 -12.57
CA PRO A 69 12.06 -5.12 -11.83
C PRO A 69 11.22 -4.24 -10.89
N SER A 70 9.90 -4.24 -11.05
CA SER A 70 8.98 -3.43 -10.24
C SER A 70 7.65 -4.13 -10.03
N ALA A 71 6.95 -3.81 -8.96
CA ALA A 71 5.61 -4.29 -8.66
C ALA A 71 4.63 -3.12 -8.63
N LEU A 72 3.46 -3.25 -9.27
CA LEU A 72 2.36 -2.31 -9.17
C LEU A 72 1.41 -2.78 -8.08
N ILE A 73 1.22 -1.97 -7.06
CA ILE A 73 0.43 -2.29 -5.87
C ILE A 73 -0.60 -1.19 -5.65
N GLN A 74 -1.84 -1.55 -5.37
CA GLN A 74 -2.82 -0.61 -4.85
C GLN A 74 -2.63 -0.46 -3.35
N LEU A 75 -2.39 0.76 -2.91
CA LEU A 75 -2.29 1.10 -1.50
C LEU A 75 -3.61 1.64 -0.99
N GLU A 76 -3.98 1.22 0.21
CA GLU A 76 -5.08 1.82 0.95
C GLU A 76 -4.55 2.70 2.08
N GLY A 77 -5.18 3.85 2.26
CA GLY A 77 -4.92 4.79 3.34
C GLY A 77 -6.21 5.13 4.08
N HIS A 78 -6.08 5.65 5.30
CA HIS A 78 -7.25 6.04 6.11
C HIS A 78 -8.01 7.25 5.55
N GLY A 79 -7.43 8.00 4.60
CA GLY A 79 -8.05 9.15 3.92
C GLY A 79 -8.33 10.37 4.79
N ARG A 80 -7.88 10.37 6.06
CA ARG A 80 -8.02 11.49 7.00
C ARG A 80 -6.75 12.34 7.06
N GLU A 81 -6.17 12.59 5.90
CA GLU A 81 -4.97 13.40 5.79
C GLU A 81 -5.34 14.89 5.98
N THR A 82 -4.49 15.63 6.68
CA THR A 82 -4.65 17.06 6.83
C THR A 82 -4.35 17.74 5.50
N LEU A 83 -5.39 18.06 4.73
CA LEU A 83 -5.27 18.80 3.47
C LEU A 83 -5.44 20.30 3.67
N PHE A 84 -6.21 20.69 4.67
CA PHE A 84 -6.55 22.07 5.00
C PHE A 84 -6.34 22.27 6.49
N ASP A 85 -5.69 23.36 6.87
CA ASP A 85 -5.32 23.64 8.27
C ASP A 85 -6.53 23.92 9.17
N ASP A 86 -7.65 24.32 8.59
CA ASP A 86 -8.90 24.67 9.27
C ASP A 86 -9.92 23.54 9.36
N ILE A 87 -9.59 22.35 8.83
CA ILE A 87 -10.51 21.20 8.83
C ILE A 87 -9.97 20.09 9.75
N ASP A 88 -10.69 19.83 10.83
CA ASP A 88 -10.44 18.68 11.72
C ASP A 88 -11.41 17.53 11.45
N LEU A 89 -10.89 16.42 10.94
CA LEU A 89 -11.64 15.21 10.64
C LEU A 89 -11.65 14.17 11.76
N THR A 90 -11.02 14.44 12.90
CA THR A 90 -10.82 13.44 13.96
C THR A 90 -12.11 12.90 14.54
N ARG A 91 -13.15 13.73 14.62
CA ARG A 91 -14.49 13.36 15.12
C ARG A 91 -15.54 13.17 14.02
N SER A 92 -15.15 13.23 12.75
CA SER A 92 -16.08 13.04 11.64
C SER A 92 -16.40 11.56 11.44
N VAL A 93 -17.67 11.21 11.40
CA VAL A 93 -18.14 9.86 11.08
C VAL A 93 -18.24 9.73 9.56
N GLY A 94 -17.68 8.66 8.98
CA GLY A 94 -17.73 8.39 7.57
C GLY A 94 -16.65 7.43 7.10
N TRP A 95 -16.80 6.95 5.88
CA TRP A 95 -15.80 6.12 5.19
C TRP A 95 -14.87 7.02 4.39
N PHE A 96 -13.66 7.24 4.88
CA PHE A 96 -12.67 8.14 4.26
C PHE A 96 -11.54 7.39 3.54
N THR A 97 -11.58 6.05 3.54
CA THR A 97 -10.52 5.24 2.90
C THR A 97 -10.21 5.74 1.49
N SER A 98 -8.96 6.03 1.24
CA SER A 98 -8.43 6.34 -0.08
C SER A 98 -7.67 5.14 -0.61
N ALA A 99 -7.73 4.92 -1.93
CA ALA A 99 -6.97 3.89 -2.60
C ALA A 99 -6.31 4.47 -3.86
N TYR A 100 -5.04 4.13 -4.08
CA TYR A 100 -4.28 4.59 -5.23
C TYR A 100 -3.21 3.56 -5.64
N PRO A 101 -2.92 3.41 -6.94
CA PRO A 101 -1.86 2.54 -7.40
C PRO A 101 -0.49 3.21 -7.23
N LEU A 102 0.51 2.42 -6.86
CA LEU A 102 1.90 2.84 -6.78
C LEU A 102 2.81 1.75 -7.34
N ARG A 103 3.73 2.14 -8.20
CA ARG A 103 4.77 1.25 -8.70
C ARG A 103 5.97 1.31 -7.77
N LEU A 104 6.28 0.19 -7.13
CA LEU A 104 7.42 0.02 -6.24
C LEU A 104 8.56 -0.67 -6.96
N THR A 105 9.75 -0.06 -6.90
CA THR A 105 10.97 -0.55 -7.56
C THR A 105 12.04 -0.78 -6.50
N PRO A 106 12.14 -2.00 -5.95
CA PRO A 106 13.18 -2.33 -4.98
C PRO A 106 14.56 -2.38 -5.65
N GLN A 107 15.62 -2.29 -4.84
CA GLN A 107 17.00 -2.44 -5.26
C GLN A 107 17.51 -3.84 -4.91
N LEU A 108 18.70 -4.22 -5.43
CA LEU A 108 19.32 -5.51 -5.12
C LEU A 108 19.63 -5.62 -3.63
N GLU A 109 20.32 -4.62 -3.08
CA GLU A 109 20.66 -4.53 -1.67
C GLU A 109 19.45 -4.20 -0.82
N GLN A 110 19.31 -4.85 0.35
CA GLN A 110 18.17 -4.66 1.24
C GLN A 110 18.07 -3.22 1.77
N GLY A 111 19.18 -2.67 2.27
CA GLY A 111 19.18 -1.30 2.79
C GLY A 111 18.90 -0.25 1.71
N ALA A 112 19.40 -0.48 0.49
CA ALA A 112 19.09 0.37 -0.66
C ALA A 112 17.60 0.26 -1.06
N SER A 113 17.01 -0.93 -1.00
CA SER A 113 15.57 -1.14 -1.22
C SER A 113 14.72 -0.37 -0.22
N ILE A 114 15.04 -0.45 1.07
CA ILE A 114 14.30 0.26 2.13
C ILE A 114 14.31 1.77 1.86
N LYS A 115 15.47 2.32 1.54
CA LYS A 115 15.62 3.75 1.21
C LYS A 115 14.82 4.12 -0.04
N ALA A 116 14.95 3.33 -1.10
CA ALA A 116 14.27 3.59 -2.38
C ALA A 116 12.75 3.55 -2.23
N ILE A 117 12.21 2.52 -1.58
CA ILE A 117 10.75 2.38 -1.36
C ILE A 117 10.23 3.51 -0.47
N LYS A 118 10.94 3.85 0.60
CA LYS A 118 10.59 4.99 1.45
C LYS A 118 10.48 6.30 0.66
N GLU A 119 11.45 6.59 -0.20
CA GLU A 119 11.41 7.81 -1.02
C GLU A 119 10.30 7.77 -2.09
N GLN A 120 10.01 6.59 -2.67
CA GLN A 120 8.89 6.42 -3.58
C GLN A 120 7.56 6.71 -2.89
N LEU A 121 7.36 6.23 -1.66
CA LEU A 121 6.16 6.50 -0.86
C LEU A 121 6.03 7.97 -0.50
N ARG A 122 7.11 8.63 -0.09
CA ARG A 122 7.13 10.06 0.24
C ARG A 122 6.90 10.96 -0.97
N GLY A 123 7.31 10.51 -2.16
CA GLY A 123 7.08 11.22 -3.41
C GLY A 123 5.63 11.20 -3.89
N VAL A 124 4.72 10.51 -3.21
CA VAL A 124 3.29 10.50 -3.56
C VAL A 124 2.62 11.75 -2.97
N PRO A 125 2.09 12.67 -3.81
CA PRO A 125 1.44 13.87 -3.33
C PRO A 125 0.24 13.53 -2.44
N HIS A 126 0.13 14.20 -1.30
CA HIS A 126 -0.97 14.05 -0.35
C HIS A 126 -1.34 12.58 -0.06
N LYS A 127 -0.33 11.71 -0.01
CA LYS A 127 -0.49 10.26 0.21
C LYS A 127 -1.54 9.61 -0.70
N GLY A 128 -1.63 10.09 -1.95
CA GLY A 128 -2.49 9.53 -2.98
C GLY A 128 -3.97 9.94 -2.90
N LEU A 129 -4.36 10.82 -1.98
CA LEU A 129 -5.76 11.23 -1.79
C LEU A 129 -6.39 11.81 -3.07
N GLY A 130 -5.62 12.57 -3.87
CA GLY A 130 -6.09 13.15 -5.13
C GLY A 130 -6.35 12.13 -6.25
N TYR A 131 -5.88 10.89 -6.14
CA TYR A 131 -6.04 9.89 -7.19
C TYR A 131 -7.51 9.62 -7.50
N GLY A 132 -8.33 9.37 -6.48
CA GLY A 132 -9.76 9.12 -6.64
C GLY A 132 -10.50 10.32 -7.24
N VAL A 133 -10.12 11.53 -6.85
CA VAL A 133 -10.70 12.77 -7.41
C VAL A 133 -10.41 12.86 -8.91
N LEU A 134 -9.15 12.68 -9.32
CA LEU A 134 -8.77 12.71 -10.74
C LEU A 134 -9.43 11.57 -11.53
N ARG A 135 -9.56 10.40 -10.95
CA ARG A 135 -10.09 9.21 -11.60
C ARG A 135 -11.59 9.28 -11.84
N TYR A 136 -12.36 9.89 -10.92
CA TYR A 136 -13.82 9.79 -10.90
C TYR A 136 -14.56 11.12 -10.94
N LEU A 137 -13.92 12.23 -10.57
CA LEU A 137 -14.58 13.53 -10.41
C LEU A 137 -13.99 14.63 -11.28
N ALA A 138 -12.88 14.40 -11.98
CA ALA A 138 -12.28 15.36 -12.89
C ALA A 138 -13.08 15.46 -14.22
N ASP A 139 -12.61 16.29 -15.15
CA ASP A 139 -13.15 16.34 -16.51
C ASP A 139 -13.00 15.00 -17.27
N ASP A 140 -13.81 14.80 -18.31
CA ASP A 140 -13.87 13.56 -19.08
C ASP A 140 -12.51 13.10 -19.64
N LEU A 141 -11.65 14.04 -20.08
CA LEU A 141 -10.35 13.72 -20.64
C LEU A 141 -9.43 13.18 -19.54
N THR A 142 -9.42 13.83 -18.40
CA THR A 142 -8.64 13.39 -17.22
C THR A 142 -9.12 12.02 -16.74
N GLN A 143 -10.43 11.81 -16.61
CA GLN A 143 -10.98 10.51 -16.21
C GLN A 143 -10.58 9.39 -17.18
N ARG A 144 -10.69 9.60 -18.50
CA ARG A 144 -10.28 8.62 -19.52
C ARG A 144 -8.78 8.33 -19.45
N THR A 145 -7.97 9.37 -19.27
CA THR A 145 -6.51 9.22 -19.12
C THR A 145 -6.15 8.38 -17.90
N MET A 146 -6.79 8.67 -16.76
CA MET A 146 -6.62 7.90 -15.54
C MET A 146 -7.16 6.47 -15.68
N ALA A 147 -8.24 6.27 -16.43
CA ALA A 147 -8.82 4.95 -16.71
C ALA A 147 -7.92 4.05 -17.55
N ALA A 148 -7.11 4.63 -18.41
CA ALA A 148 -6.17 3.91 -19.26
C ALA A 148 -4.88 3.48 -18.53
N LEU A 149 -4.66 3.95 -17.30
CA LEU A 149 -3.52 3.53 -16.50
C LEU A 149 -3.63 2.05 -16.10
N PRO A 150 -2.49 1.35 -15.97
CA PRO A 150 -2.48 -0.04 -15.51
C PRO A 150 -3.17 -0.21 -14.15
N SER A 151 -3.95 -1.27 -14.01
CA SER A 151 -4.56 -1.66 -12.74
C SER A 151 -3.62 -2.54 -11.94
N ALA A 152 -3.57 -2.34 -10.63
CA ALA A 152 -2.85 -3.22 -9.71
C ALA A 152 -3.65 -4.50 -9.46
N GLU A 153 -2.97 -5.65 -9.44
CA GLU A 153 -3.57 -6.95 -9.13
C GLU A 153 -3.48 -7.28 -7.63
N ILE A 154 -2.71 -6.50 -6.88
CA ILE A 154 -2.53 -6.66 -5.42
C ILE A 154 -2.95 -5.38 -4.72
N THR A 155 -3.77 -5.52 -3.70
CA THR A 155 -4.05 -4.45 -2.73
C THR A 155 -3.29 -4.72 -1.44
N PHE A 156 -2.63 -3.69 -0.93
CA PHE A 156 -1.96 -3.71 0.37
C PHE A 156 -2.68 -2.77 1.33
N ASN A 157 -3.03 -3.31 2.49
CA ASN A 157 -3.59 -2.55 3.60
C ASN A 157 -2.85 -2.90 4.89
N TYR A 158 -2.38 -1.89 5.62
CA TYR A 158 -1.78 -2.03 6.94
C TYR A 158 -2.69 -1.38 7.98
N LEU A 159 -3.32 -2.20 8.80
CA LEU A 159 -4.32 -1.76 9.78
C LEU A 159 -3.72 -1.11 11.04
N GLY A 160 -2.39 -1.12 11.18
CA GLY A 160 -1.72 -0.54 12.34
C GLY A 160 -1.69 -1.46 13.57
N GLN A 161 -1.44 -0.86 14.73
CA GLN A 161 -1.42 -1.55 16.03
C GLN A 161 -2.73 -1.29 16.77
N PHE A 162 -3.40 -2.35 17.18
CA PHE A 162 -4.69 -2.28 17.89
C PHE A 162 -4.56 -2.32 19.42
N ASP A 163 -3.36 -2.52 19.97
CA ASP A 163 -3.11 -2.74 21.40
C ASP A 163 -3.65 -1.62 22.33
N GLN A 164 -3.81 -0.42 21.80
CA GLN A 164 -4.37 0.71 22.57
C GLN A 164 -5.88 0.84 22.50
N SER A 165 -6.54 0.12 21.57
CA SER A 165 -7.99 0.21 21.36
C SER A 165 -8.80 -0.75 22.22
N PHE A 166 -8.15 -1.73 22.82
CA PHE A 166 -8.78 -2.76 23.66
C PHE A 166 -8.12 -2.80 25.04
N GLY A 167 -8.01 -1.62 25.68
CA GLY A 167 -7.64 -1.55 27.09
C GLY A 167 -8.65 -2.31 27.94
N SER A 168 -8.17 -3.02 28.95
CA SER A 168 -8.92 -3.92 29.83
C SER A 168 -10.05 -3.27 30.67
N GLU A 169 -10.47 -2.06 30.36
CA GLU A 169 -11.56 -1.34 31.05
C GLU A 169 -12.92 -1.39 30.33
N ALA A 170 -13.05 -2.19 29.27
CA ALA A 170 -14.30 -2.29 28.48
C ALA A 170 -14.96 -3.68 28.58
N LEU A 171 -14.77 -4.39 29.72
CA LEU A 171 -15.52 -5.60 30.08
C LEU A 171 -16.01 -5.50 31.49
#